data_e8ac9ca1f62c1e44f69e398facf57d5f
#
_entry.id   e8ac9ca1f62c1e44f69e398facf57d5f
#
_cell.length_a   1.000
_cell.length_b   1.000
_cell.length_c   1.000
_cell.angle_alpha   90.00
_cell.angle_beta   90.00
_cell.angle_gamma   90.00
#
_symmetry.space_group_name_H-M   'P 1'
#
loop_
_entity.id
_entity.type
_entity.pdbx_description
1 polymer ?
#
loop_
_entity_poly.entity_id
_entity_poly.type
_entity_poly.pdbx_seq_one_letter_code
_entity_poly.pdbx_strand_id
1 'polypeptide(L)' 'MEISELAKFLVDLGCPAEKSAEMAAQLDKRARQLSEQKGRTYEDALKHLLTLMRQGWSAKEKGL' A
#
# COMPACT_ATOMS: atom_id res chain seq x y z
N MET A 1 4.01 -9.59 4.94
CA MET A 1 2.62 -9.37 5.43
C MET A 1 1.66 -10.10 4.52
N GLU A 2 0.70 -10.76 5.09
CA GLU A 2 -0.30 -11.46 4.28
C GLU A 2 -1.20 -10.46 3.57
N ILE A 3 -1.66 -10.84 2.38
CA ILE A 3 -2.50 -9.97 1.58
C ILE A 3 -3.80 -9.60 2.30
N SER A 4 -4.39 -10.54 3.04
CA SER A 4 -5.61 -10.26 3.78
C SER A 4 -5.41 -9.21 4.88
N GLU A 5 -4.29 -9.25 5.57
CA GLU A 5 -3.96 -8.24 6.58
C GLU A 5 -3.67 -6.89 5.93
N LEU A 6 -2.97 -6.91 4.82
CA LEU A 6 -2.68 -5.71 4.07
C LEU A 6 -3.97 -5.07 3.54
N ALA A 7 -4.90 -5.89 3.07
CA ALA A 7 -6.19 -5.40 2.61
C ALA A 7 -6.97 -4.71 3.73
N LYS A 8 -6.96 -5.28 4.93
CA LYS A 8 -7.60 -4.65 6.09
C LYS A 8 -6.97 -3.30 6.41
N PHE A 9 -5.66 -3.24 6.34
CA PHE A 9 -4.94 -1.99 6.58
C PHE A 9 -5.34 -0.93 5.55
N LEU A 10 -5.47 -1.33 4.30
CA LEU A 10 -5.88 -0.41 3.24
C LEU A 10 -7.29 0.12 3.48
N VAL A 11 -8.21 -0.72 3.94
CA VAL A 11 -9.56 -0.29 4.26
C VAL A 11 -9.53 0.76 5.37
N ASP A 12 -8.69 0.56 6.38
CA ASP A 12 -8.52 1.52 7.46
C ASP A 12 -7.98 2.86 6.95
N LEU A 13 -7.19 2.84 5.89
CA LEU A 13 -6.67 4.06 5.29
C LEU A 13 -7.68 4.79 4.40
N GLY A 14 -8.79 4.16 4.10
CA GLY A 14 -9.82 4.77 3.27
C GLY A 14 -10.06 4.06 1.93
N CYS A 15 -9.43 2.95 1.70
CA CYS A 15 -9.62 2.20 0.46
C CYS A 15 -10.96 1.47 0.49
N PRO A 16 -11.72 1.45 -0.62
CA PRO A 16 -12.95 0.66 -0.69
C PRO A 16 -12.67 -0.82 -0.44
N ALA A 17 -13.49 -1.45 0.39
CA ALA A 17 -13.30 -2.85 0.73
C ALA A 17 -13.30 -3.75 -0.50
N GLU A 18 -14.09 -3.41 -1.50
CA GLU A 18 -14.19 -4.19 -2.74
C GLU A 18 -12.87 -4.25 -3.49
N LYS A 19 -12.08 -3.19 -3.41
CA LYS A 19 -10.83 -3.09 -4.15
C LYS A 19 -9.61 -3.33 -3.28
N SER A 20 -9.78 -3.45 -1.98
CA SER A 20 -8.66 -3.57 -1.06
C SER A 20 -7.81 -4.82 -1.32
N ALA A 21 -8.43 -5.95 -1.62
CA ALA A 21 -7.70 -7.18 -1.90
C ALA A 21 -6.84 -7.05 -3.16
N GLU A 22 -7.38 -6.44 -4.20
CA GLU A 22 -6.67 -6.22 -5.45
C GLU A 22 -5.51 -5.25 -5.26
N MET A 23 -5.75 -4.16 -4.57
CA MET A 23 -4.70 -3.20 -4.26
C MET A 23 -3.63 -3.80 -3.36
N ALA A 24 -4.03 -4.61 -2.39
CA ALA A 24 -3.09 -5.29 -1.52
C ALA A 24 -2.16 -6.21 -2.32
N ALA A 25 -2.71 -6.94 -3.28
CA ALA A 25 -1.91 -7.81 -4.13
C ALA A 25 -0.90 -7.01 -4.95
N GLN A 26 -1.32 -5.88 -5.50
CA GLN A 26 -0.44 -5.00 -6.26
C GLN A 26 0.65 -4.40 -5.40
N LEU A 27 0.30 -3.97 -4.20
CA LEU A 27 1.29 -3.42 -3.26
C LEU A 27 2.31 -4.47 -2.85
N ASP A 28 1.86 -5.69 -2.59
CA ASP A 28 2.76 -6.78 -2.25
C ASP A 28 3.78 -7.02 -3.37
N LYS A 29 3.30 -7.10 -4.60
CA LYS A 29 4.16 -7.30 -5.74
C LYS A 29 5.16 -6.16 -5.90
N ARG A 30 4.70 -4.93 -5.78
CA ARG A 30 5.56 -3.77 -5.92
C ARG A 30 6.59 -3.68 -4.81
N ALA A 31 6.18 -4.00 -3.58
CA ALA A 31 7.10 -4.00 -2.45
C ALA A 31 8.23 -5.03 -2.65
N ARG A 32 7.90 -6.19 -3.19
CA ARG A 32 8.90 -7.20 -3.49
C ARG A 32 9.88 -6.72 -4.55
N GLN A 33 9.39 -6.06 -5.58
CA GLN A 33 10.24 -5.49 -6.62
C GLN A 33 11.19 -4.44 -6.07
N LEU A 34 10.68 -3.53 -5.24
CA LEU A 34 11.52 -2.51 -4.62
C LEU A 34 12.55 -3.11 -3.70
N SER A 35 12.17 -4.14 -2.96
CA SER A 35 13.10 -4.85 -2.09
C SER A 35 14.27 -5.43 -2.88
N GLU A 36 14.00 -6.05 -4.02
CA GLU A 36 15.03 -6.63 -4.86
C GLU A 36 15.91 -5.59 -5.53
N GLN A 37 15.30 -4.52 -6.02
CA GLN A 37 16.02 -3.52 -6.81
C GLN A 37 16.85 -2.58 -5.95
N LYS A 38 16.37 -2.22 -4.78
CA LYS A 38 17.01 -1.20 -3.96
C LYS A 38 17.64 -1.71 -2.68
N GLY A 39 17.68 -3.02 -2.49
CA GLY A 39 18.29 -3.59 -1.29
C GLY A 39 17.54 -3.28 -0.01
N ARG A 40 16.27 -2.92 -0.10
CA ARG A 40 15.43 -2.67 1.05
C ARG A 40 14.76 -3.95 1.51
N THR A 41 14.35 -4.01 2.78
CA THR A 41 13.53 -5.11 3.23
C THR A 41 12.12 -4.95 2.65
N TYR A 42 11.39 -6.07 2.56
CA TYR A 42 10.02 -6.06 2.08
C TYR A 42 9.15 -5.10 2.92
N GLU A 43 9.28 -5.18 4.24
CA GLU A 43 8.50 -4.33 5.14
C GLU A 43 8.80 -2.85 4.94
N ASP A 44 10.06 -2.52 4.75
CA ASP A 44 10.47 -1.14 4.54
C ASP A 44 9.89 -0.60 3.22
N ALA A 45 9.99 -1.39 2.17
CA ALA A 45 9.42 -1.02 0.87
C ALA A 45 7.90 -0.85 0.96
N LEU A 46 7.24 -1.75 1.68
CA LEU A 46 5.79 -1.69 1.86
C LEU A 46 5.37 -0.43 2.62
N LYS A 47 6.08 -0.11 3.69
CA LYS A 47 5.82 1.12 4.45
C LYS A 47 5.96 2.35 3.57
N HIS A 48 6.97 2.38 2.74
CA HIS A 48 7.21 3.50 1.84
C HIS A 48 6.03 3.67 0.88
N LEU A 49 5.57 2.58 0.27
CA LEU A 49 4.44 2.62 -0.65
C LEU A 49 3.16 3.05 0.04
N LEU A 50 2.90 2.54 1.24
CA LEU A 50 1.72 2.91 2.00
C LEU A 50 1.73 4.39 2.37
N THR A 51 2.88 4.93 2.72
CA THR A 51 3.03 6.34 3.03
C THR A 51 2.70 7.20 1.82
N LEU A 52 3.21 6.82 0.66
CA LEU A 52 2.93 7.55 -0.58
C LEU A 52 1.44 7.54 -0.92
N MET A 53 0.80 6.40 -0.77
CA MET A 53 -0.63 6.27 -1.03
C MET A 53 -1.45 7.13 -0.08
N ARG A 54 -1.09 7.11 1.18
CA ARG A 54 -1.77 7.91 2.19
C ARG A 54 -1.67 9.39 1.87
N GLN A 55 -0.51 9.84 1.46
CA GLN A 55 -0.31 11.23 1.07
C GLN A 55 -1.18 11.61 -0.13
N GLY A 56 -1.27 10.72 -1.11
CA GLY A 56 -2.10 10.93 -2.28
C GLY A 56 -3.57 11.05 -1.92
N TRP A 57 -4.05 10.18 -1.04
CA TRP A 57 -5.44 10.23 -0.60
C TRP A 57 -5.75 11.49 0.21
N SER A 58 -4.84 11.89 1.10
CA SER A 58 -5.01 13.12 1.87
C SER A 58 -5.10 14.34 0.96
N ALA A 59 -4.28 14.41 -0.05
CA ALA A 59 -4.32 15.51 -1.00
C ALA A 59 -5.66 15.55 -1.73
N LYS A 60 -6.18 14.39 -2.08
CA LYS A 60 -7.47 14.27 -2.74
C LYS A 60 -8.61 14.75 -1.86
N GLU A 61 -8.58 14.37 -0.60
CA GLU A 61 -9.62 14.75 0.35
C GLU A 61 -9.67 16.26 0.62
N LYS A 62 -8.57 16.93 0.44
CA LYS A 62 -8.51 18.38 0.69
C LYS A 62 -9.02 19.21 -0.48
N GLY A 63 -9.74 18.60 -1.38
CA GLY A 63 -10.47 19.33 -2.40
C GLY A 63 -9.66 19.76 -3.60
N LEU A 64 -8.70 19.01 -3.91
CA LEU A 64 -7.96 19.26 -5.14
C LEU A 64 -8.74 18.86 -6.37
#